data_b439c204e8d2ca12f1cf8c75cb40d2d2
#
_entry.id   b439c204e8d2ca12f1cf8c75cb40d2d2
#
_cell.length_a   1.000
_cell.length_b   1.000
_cell.length_c   1.000
_cell.angle_alpha   90.00
_cell.angle_beta   90.00
_cell.angle_gamma   90.00
#
_symmetry.space_group_name_H-M   'P 1'
#
loop_
_entity.id
_entity.type
_entity.pdbx_description
1 polymer ?
#
loop_
_entity_poly.entity_id
_entity_poly.type
_entity_poly.pdbx_seq_one_letter_code
_entity_poly.pdbx_strand_id
1 'polypeptide(L)'
;MADNNIDANTENKEIEDFRDSYIRVLADYQNLQKRTSRDLSNIAKMTTHQVIKQFIPLYNDIKAGLKYNDPGIKIIYNKFVSILTSNQIEIIDKNFFDTKCEGKFNDDYAEALNISIIPDPDLDNYIADVIEDGFFDSKNKCVISHAKVTVFKV
;
A
#
# COMPACT_ATOMS: atom_id res chain seq x y z
N MET A 1 -71.57 16.20 -7.24
CA MET A 1 -70.66 15.08 -7.60
C MET A 1 -69.32 15.60 -8.09
N ALA A 2 -68.68 16.55 -7.40
CA ALA A 2 -67.40 17.14 -7.85
C ALA A 2 -66.27 17.05 -6.79
N ASP A 3 -66.52 16.62 -5.56
CA ASP A 3 -65.54 16.66 -4.48
C ASP A 3 -64.63 15.42 -4.43
N ASN A 4 -65.03 14.27 -4.96
CA ASN A 4 -64.22 13.02 -4.88
C ASN A 4 -63.02 12.98 -5.86
N ASN A 5 -62.96 13.86 -6.86
CA ASN A 5 -61.89 13.82 -7.85
C ASN A 5 -60.67 14.67 -7.45
N ILE A 6 -60.84 15.62 -6.55
CA ILE A 6 -59.76 16.51 -6.07
C ILE A 6 -58.94 15.77 -5.00
N ASP A 7 -59.58 15.04 -4.09
CA ASP A 7 -58.90 14.26 -3.06
C ASP A 7 -58.02 13.12 -3.63
N ALA A 8 -58.54 12.37 -4.60
CA ALA A 8 -57.81 11.27 -5.23
C ALA A 8 -56.55 11.73 -6.02
N ASN A 9 -56.59 12.94 -6.59
CA ASN A 9 -55.45 13.50 -7.32
C ASN A 9 -54.39 14.05 -6.36
N THR A 10 -54.81 14.54 -5.20
CA THR A 10 -53.87 15.01 -4.16
C THR A 10 -53.19 13.84 -3.47
N GLU A 11 -53.94 12.76 -3.11
CA GLU A 11 -53.34 11.53 -2.55
C GLU A 11 -52.36 10.86 -3.49
N ASN A 12 -52.66 10.77 -4.79
CA ASN A 12 -51.73 10.22 -5.78
C ASN A 12 -50.44 11.02 -5.87
N LYS A 13 -50.52 12.35 -5.82
CA LYS A 13 -49.35 13.21 -5.85
C LYS A 13 -48.48 13.08 -4.59
N GLU A 14 -49.12 13.00 -3.42
CA GLU A 14 -48.41 12.75 -2.15
C GLU A 14 -47.73 11.38 -2.15
N ILE A 15 -48.33 10.35 -2.72
CA ILE A 15 -47.72 9.00 -2.84
C ILE A 15 -46.52 9.03 -3.80
N GLU A 16 -46.63 9.75 -4.92
CA GLU A 16 -45.48 9.92 -5.85
C GLU A 16 -44.33 10.69 -5.19
N ASP A 17 -44.59 11.79 -4.50
CA ASP A 17 -43.58 12.57 -3.78
C ASP A 17 -42.91 11.74 -2.67
N PHE A 18 -43.66 10.90 -1.99
CA PHE A 18 -43.14 9.99 -0.97
C PHE A 18 -42.27 8.88 -1.58
N ARG A 19 -42.70 8.35 -2.72
CA ARG A 19 -41.95 7.34 -3.47
C ARG A 19 -40.62 7.88 -3.97
N ASP A 20 -40.59 9.09 -4.53
CA ASP A 20 -39.40 9.76 -5.02
C ASP A 20 -38.46 10.07 -3.87
N SER A 21 -38.97 10.54 -2.75
CA SER A 21 -38.19 10.76 -1.53
C SER A 21 -37.57 9.46 -1.01
N TYR A 22 -38.35 8.37 -1.00
CA TYR A 22 -37.85 7.05 -0.59
C TYR A 22 -36.74 6.53 -1.48
N ILE A 23 -36.92 6.65 -2.81
CA ILE A 23 -35.87 6.24 -3.79
C ILE A 23 -34.58 7.05 -3.59
N ARG A 24 -34.71 8.37 -3.34
CA ARG A 24 -33.55 9.23 -3.06
C ARG A 24 -32.83 8.80 -1.79
N VAL A 25 -33.55 8.60 -0.68
CA VAL A 25 -32.98 8.16 0.59
C VAL A 25 -32.30 6.79 0.45
N LEU A 26 -32.92 5.88 -0.32
CA LEU A 26 -32.34 4.56 -0.58
C LEU A 26 -31.00 4.67 -1.36
N ALA A 27 -30.98 5.54 -2.37
CA ALA A 27 -29.77 5.79 -3.15
C ALA A 27 -28.67 6.42 -2.27
N ASP A 28 -29.01 7.39 -1.43
CA ASP A 28 -28.08 8.02 -0.49
C ASP A 28 -27.55 7.01 0.53
N TYR A 29 -28.41 6.15 1.07
CA TYR A 29 -27.99 5.07 1.97
C TYR A 29 -27.01 4.10 1.29
N GLN A 30 -27.28 3.68 0.06
CA GLN A 30 -26.40 2.80 -0.68
C GLN A 30 -25.04 3.47 -0.96
N ASN A 31 -25.03 4.76 -1.30
CA ASN A 31 -23.82 5.53 -1.50
C ASN A 31 -23.02 5.67 -0.20
N LEU A 32 -23.70 5.95 0.92
CA LEU A 32 -23.06 6.01 2.24
C LEU A 32 -22.45 4.66 2.62
N GLN A 33 -23.17 3.56 2.41
CA GLN A 33 -22.67 2.21 2.69
C GLN A 33 -21.41 1.87 1.89
N LYS A 34 -21.41 2.20 0.59
CA LYS A 34 -20.21 2.04 -0.27
C LYS A 34 -19.04 2.88 0.20
N ARG A 35 -19.29 4.14 0.58
CA ARG A 35 -18.28 5.04 1.11
C ARG A 35 -17.69 4.51 2.42
N THR A 36 -18.56 4.15 3.38
CA THR A 36 -18.13 3.62 4.68
C THR A 36 -17.26 2.37 4.52
N SER A 37 -17.64 1.45 3.62
CA SER A 37 -16.86 0.25 3.35
C SER A 37 -15.46 0.58 2.79
N ARG A 38 -15.36 1.56 1.89
CA ARG A 38 -14.06 2.04 1.37
C ARG A 38 -13.22 2.70 2.47
N ASP A 39 -13.84 3.54 3.29
CA ASP A 39 -13.15 4.26 4.36
C ASP A 39 -12.59 3.28 5.40
N LEU A 40 -13.37 2.25 5.79
CA LEU A 40 -12.90 1.18 6.68
C LEU A 40 -11.71 0.41 6.09
N SER A 41 -11.77 0.07 4.80
CA SER A 41 -10.66 -0.59 4.11
C SER A 41 -9.40 0.28 4.09
N ASN A 42 -9.54 1.57 3.82
CA ASN A 42 -8.43 2.52 3.82
C ASN A 42 -7.83 2.69 5.22
N ILE A 43 -8.65 2.79 6.26
CA ILE A 43 -8.17 2.89 7.64
C ILE A 43 -7.39 1.64 8.02
N ALA A 44 -7.90 0.44 7.72
CA ALA A 44 -7.19 -0.81 8.00
C ALA A 44 -5.83 -0.86 7.30
N LYS A 45 -5.76 -0.46 6.02
CA LYS A 45 -4.52 -0.36 5.27
C LYS A 45 -3.54 0.62 5.91
N MET A 46 -3.98 1.84 6.19
CA MET A 46 -3.12 2.87 6.79
C MET A 46 -2.57 2.44 8.16
N THR A 47 -3.42 1.79 8.98
CA THR A 47 -2.99 1.28 10.29
C THR A 47 -1.92 0.21 10.14
N THR A 48 -2.11 -0.74 9.22
CA THR A 48 -1.10 -1.77 8.94
C THR A 48 0.23 -1.15 8.51
N HIS A 49 0.20 -0.19 7.58
CA HIS A 49 1.41 0.50 7.11
C HIS A 49 2.10 1.27 8.24
N GLN A 50 1.34 1.92 9.11
CA GLN A 50 1.89 2.66 10.24
C GLN A 50 2.58 1.72 11.24
N VAL A 51 1.99 0.57 11.52
CA VAL A 51 2.60 -0.46 12.38
C VAL A 51 3.90 -0.98 11.75
N ILE A 52 3.88 -1.34 10.47
CA ILE A 52 5.10 -1.81 9.77
C ILE A 52 6.21 -0.75 9.84
N LYS A 53 5.90 0.53 9.59
CA LYS A 53 6.88 1.60 9.69
C LYS A 53 7.55 1.71 11.07
N GLN A 54 6.83 1.41 12.14
CA GLN A 54 7.41 1.39 13.49
C GLN A 54 8.38 0.22 13.72
N PHE A 55 8.23 -0.87 12.95
CA PHE A 55 9.13 -2.02 13.04
C PHE A 55 10.36 -1.93 12.13
N ILE A 56 10.44 -0.95 11.22
CA ILE A 56 11.60 -0.77 10.33
C ILE A 56 12.92 -0.62 11.11
N PRO A 57 13.01 0.20 12.16
CA PRO A 57 14.26 0.30 12.93
C PRO A 57 14.69 -1.04 13.53
N LEU A 58 13.75 -1.80 14.10
CA LEU A 58 14.03 -3.12 14.64
C LEU A 58 14.53 -4.09 13.57
N TYR A 59 13.93 -4.07 12.38
CA TYR A 59 14.38 -4.85 11.25
C TYR A 59 15.83 -4.49 10.87
N ASN A 60 16.15 -3.21 10.79
CA ASN A 60 17.50 -2.75 10.46
C ASN A 60 18.54 -3.20 11.50
N ASP A 61 18.19 -3.15 12.79
CA ASP A 61 19.05 -3.62 13.88
C ASP A 61 19.30 -5.15 13.78
N ILE A 62 18.24 -5.93 13.53
CA ILE A 62 18.36 -7.38 13.33
C ILE A 62 19.24 -7.69 12.11
N LYS A 63 19.03 -6.98 10.99
CA LYS A 63 19.81 -7.13 9.76
C LYS A 63 21.29 -6.77 9.99
N ALA A 64 21.55 -5.69 10.71
CA ALA A 64 22.90 -5.31 11.08
C ALA A 64 23.61 -6.39 11.94
N GLY A 65 22.83 -7.02 12.83
CA GLY A 65 23.32 -8.13 13.68
C GLY A 65 23.73 -9.38 12.91
N LEU A 66 23.19 -9.61 11.70
CA LEU A 66 23.58 -10.76 10.86
C LEU A 66 25.07 -10.76 10.49
N LYS A 67 25.73 -9.60 10.50
CA LYS A 67 27.17 -9.46 10.24
C LYS A 67 28.03 -10.22 11.26
N TYR A 68 27.51 -10.45 12.46
CA TYR A 68 28.21 -11.17 13.52
C TYR A 68 28.10 -12.69 13.43
N ASN A 69 27.35 -13.18 12.43
CA ASN A 69 27.17 -14.62 12.16
C ASN A 69 26.56 -15.42 13.33
N ASP A 70 25.79 -14.76 14.19
CA ASP A 70 25.11 -15.39 15.32
C ASP A 70 23.90 -16.22 14.84
N PRO A 71 23.83 -17.53 15.16
CA PRO A 71 22.71 -18.37 14.78
C PRO A 71 21.36 -17.90 15.36
N GLY A 72 21.37 -17.30 16.56
CA GLY A 72 20.17 -16.80 17.21
C GLY A 72 19.57 -15.62 16.45
N ILE A 73 20.43 -14.66 16.04
CA ILE A 73 20.00 -13.50 15.24
C ILE A 73 19.44 -13.96 13.87
N LYS A 74 20.05 -14.95 13.25
CA LYS A 74 19.58 -15.52 11.99
C LYS A 74 18.18 -16.14 12.11
N ILE A 75 17.91 -16.84 13.21
CA ILE A 75 16.58 -17.40 13.49
C ILE A 75 15.55 -16.29 13.68
N ILE A 76 15.90 -15.23 14.42
CA ILE A 76 15.01 -14.09 14.64
C ILE A 76 14.71 -13.38 13.31
N TYR A 77 15.72 -13.14 12.49
CA TYR A 77 15.57 -12.54 11.16
C TYR A 77 14.62 -13.36 10.28
N ASN A 78 14.83 -14.67 10.19
CA ASN A 78 13.98 -15.54 9.37
C ASN A 78 12.52 -15.56 9.86
N LYS A 79 12.30 -15.54 11.18
CA LYS A 79 10.96 -15.42 11.75
C LYS A 79 10.31 -14.09 11.40
N PHE A 80 11.07 -13.01 11.49
CA PHE A 80 10.57 -11.67 11.14
C PHE A 80 10.16 -11.59 9.67
N VAL A 81 11.02 -12.07 8.77
CA VAL A 81 10.72 -12.15 7.32
C VAL A 81 9.49 -13.02 7.06
N SER A 82 9.37 -14.15 7.74
CA SER A 82 8.20 -15.03 7.63
C SER A 82 6.90 -14.31 8.04
N ILE A 83 6.92 -13.51 9.10
CA ILE A 83 5.76 -12.72 9.54
C ILE A 83 5.40 -11.67 8.49
N LEU A 84 6.37 -10.96 7.93
CA LEU A 84 6.13 -9.99 6.86
C LEU A 84 5.47 -10.66 5.65
N THR A 85 6.05 -11.77 5.18
CA THR A 85 5.55 -12.53 4.02
C THR A 85 4.13 -13.06 4.25
N SER A 86 3.84 -13.56 5.46
CA SER A 86 2.49 -14.02 5.83
C SER A 86 1.45 -12.90 5.79
N ASN A 87 1.88 -11.66 6.01
CA ASN A 87 1.05 -10.45 5.90
C ASN A 87 1.10 -9.82 4.50
N GLN A 88 1.68 -10.51 3.50
CA GLN A 88 1.82 -10.04 2.13
C GLN A 88 2.67 -8.77 2.02
N ILE A 89 3.64 -8.60 2.91
CA ILE A 89 4.65 -7.54 2.86
C ILE A 89 5.92 -8.14 2.29
N GLU A 90 6.39 -7.58 1.20
CA GLU A 90 7.67 -7.92 0.55
C GLU A 90 8.74 -6.91 0.94
N ILE A 91 9.98 -7.40 1.11
CA ILE A 91 11.13 -6.55 1.36
C ILE A 91 11.68 -6.11 0.02
N ILE A 92 11.88 -4.80 -0.16
CA ILE A 92 12.54 -4.22 -1.34
C ILE A 92 14.04 -4.19 -1.06
N ASP A 93 14.69 -5.33 -1.31
CA ASP A 93 16.14 -5.51 -1.24
C ASP A 93 16.75 -5.62 -2.65
N LYS A 94 18.03 -5.94 -2.74
CA LYS A 94 18.70 -6.13 -4.04
C LYS A 94 18.04 -7.22 -4.88
N ASN A 95 17.64 -8.32 -4.26
CA ASN A 95 16.98 -9.44 -4.95
C ASN A 95 15.61 -9.05 -5.53
N PHE A 96 14.90 -8.14 -4.85
CA PHE A 96 13.66 -7.58 -5.38
C PHE A 96 13.90 -6.81 -6.68
N PHE A 97 14.94 -5.96 -6.73
CA PHE A 97 15.27 -5.22 -7.95
C PHE A 97 15.74 -6.13 -9.07
N ASP A 98 16.58 -7.11 -8.76
CA ASP A 98 17.06 -8.08 -9.76
C ASP A 98 15.89 -8.86 -10.39
N THR A 99 14.87 -9.18 -9.60
CA THR A 99 13.73 -9.99 -10.04
C THR A 99 12.63 -9.17 -10.71
N LYS A 100 12.29 -8.00 -10.18
CA LYS A 100 11.14 -7.19 -10.63
C LYS A 100 11.52 -6.00 -11.52
N CYS A 101 12.75 -5.53 -11.44
CA CYS A 101 13.24 -4.34 -12.15
C CYS A 101 14.47 -4.61 -13.02
N GLU A 102 14.83 -5.88 -13.24
CA GLU A 102 16.03 -6.27 -14.02
C GLU A 102 17.33 -5.61 -13.50
N GLY A 103 17.41 -5.38 -12.19
CA GLY A 103 18.52 -4.70 -11.53
C GLY A 103 18.54 -3.18 -11.69
N LYS A 104 17.61 -2.58 -12.43
CA LYS A 104 17.54 -1.15 -12.70
C LYS A 104 16.85 -0.38 -11.58
N PHE A 105 17.25 0.88 -11.44
CA PHE A 105 16.60 1.83 -10.56
C PHE A 105 15.18 2.11 -11.03
N ASN A 106 14.25 2.14 -10.08
CA ASN A 106 12.87 2.51 -10.31
C ASN A 106 12.40 3.37 -9.12
N ASP A 107 12.00 4.59 -9.42
CA ASP A 107 11.55 5.61 -8.46
C ASP A 107 10.24 5.23 -7.73
N ASP A 108 9.44 4.33 -8.29
CA ASP A 108 8.27 3.79 -7.60
C ASP A 108 8.64 2.99 -6.34
N TYR A 109 9.86 2.40 -6.27
CA TYR A 109 10.30 1.50 -5.21
C TYR A 109 11.47 2.01 -4.38
N ALA A 110 12.27 2.95 -4.92
CA ALA A 110 13.49 3.39 -4.29
C ALA A 110 13.76 4.89 -4.41
N GLU A 111 14.54 5.38 -3.46
CA GLU A 111 15.16 6.71 -3.48
C GLU A 111 16.67 6.57 -3.66
N ALA A 112 17.24 7.23 -4.67
CA ALA A 112 18.68 7.26 -4.89
C ALA A 112 19.31 8.25 -3.90
N LEU A 113 20.06 7.73 -2.91
CA LEU A 113 20.81 8.56 -1.96
C LEU A 113 22.21 8.88 -2.46
N ASN A 114 22.85 7.92 -3.13
CA ASN A 114 24.21 8.04 -3.61
C ASN A 114 24.29 7.69 -5.09
N ILE A 115 25.32 8.23 -5.75
CA ILE A 115 25.69 7.91 -7.12
C ILE A 115 27.10 7.33 -7.09
N SER A 116 27.30 6.19 -7.76
CA SER A 116 28.61 5.60 -8.01
C SER A 116 28.95 5.78 -9.48
N ILE A 117 30.00 6.54 -9.76
CA ILE A 117 30.43 6.81 -11.13
C ILE A 117 31.24 5.61 -11.62
N ILE A 118 30.88 5.06 -12.78
CA ILE A 118 31.54 3.95 -13.43
C ILE A 118 31.73 4.24 -14.93
N PRO A 119 32.79 3.71 -15.56
CA PRO A 119 33.04 3.95 -16.98
C PRO A 119 32.25 3.04 -17.93
N ASP A 120 31.36 2.19 -17.41
CA ASP A 120 30.62 1.20 -18.19
C ASP A 120 29.20 1.71 -18.50
N PRO A 121 28.90 2.08 -19.76
CA PRO A 121 27.58 2.57 -20.15
C PRO A 121 26.45 1.56 -20.00
N ASP A 122 26.74 0.25 -20.04
CA ASP A 122 25.72 -0.80 -19.94
C ASP A 122 25.15 -0.91 -18.54
N LEU A 123 25.84 -0.37 -17.54
CA LEU A 123 25.40 -0.35 -16.15
C LEU A 123 24.81 1.00 -15.72
N ASP A 124 24.64 1.95 -16.64
CA ASP A 124 23.97 3.22 -16.28
C ASP A 124 22.57 2.97 -15.75
N ASN A 125 22.26 3.63 -14.65
CA ASN A 125 20.98 3.52 -13.96
C ASN A 125 20.68 2.15 -13.33
N TYR A 126 21.69 1.28 -13.18
CA TYR A 126 21.54 0.05 -12.38
C TYR A 126 21.77 0.32 -10.88
N ILE A 127 21.20 -0.53 -10.03
CA ILE A 127 21.41 -0.45 -8.59
C ILE A 127 22.77 -1.05 -8.23
N ALA A 128 23.66 -0.21 -7.71
CA ALA A 128 24.96 -0.63 -7.21
C ALA A 128 24.82 -1.35 -5.86
N ASP A 129 24.11 -0.73 -4.93
CA ASP A 129 23.89 -1.26 -3.58
C ASP A 129 22.58 -0.75 -2.98
N VAL A 130 22.01 -1.52 -2.05
CA VAL A 130 20.85 -1.15 -1.25
C VAL A 130 21.32 -0.82 0.16
N ILE A 131 21.28 0.46 0.51
CA ILE A 131 21.73 0.99 1.80
C ILE A 131 20.73 0.65 2.90
N GLU A 132 19.45 0.89 2.63
CA GLU A 132 18.33 0.53 3.50
C GLU A 132 17.25 -0.15 2.66
N ASP A 133 16.74 -1.27 3.17
CA ASP A 133 15.67 -1.99 2.50
C ASP A 133 14.35 -1.22 2.60
N GLY A 134 13.55 -1.31 1.54
CA GLY A 134 12.18 -0.82 1.53
C GLY A 134 11.18 -1.92 1.86
N PHE A 135 9.90 -1.54 1.90
CA PHE A 135 8.80 -2.46 2.17
C PHE A 135 7.63 -2.19 1.23
N PHE A 136 7.14 -3.26 0.62
CA PHE A 136 6.06 -3.24 -0.36
C PHE A 136 4.88 -4.08 0.09
N ASP A 137 3.69 -3.51 0.05
CA ASP A 137 2.44 -4.23 0.33
C ASP A 137 1.91 -4.83 -0.99
N SER A 138 2.12 -6.14 -1.16
CA SER A 138 1.72 -6.88 -2.36
C SER A 138 0.20 -6.96 -2.52
N LYS A 139 -0.54 -6.97 -1.40
CA LYS A 139 -2.01 -7.01 -1.39
C LYS A 139 -2.62 -5.73 -1.96
N ASN A 140 -2.12 -4.59 -1.49
CA ASN A 140 -2.63 -3.28 -1.86
C ASN A 140 -1.84 -2.63 -3.01
N LYS A 141 -0.77 -3.29 -3.50
CA LYS A 141 0.12 -2.84 -4.58
C LYS A 141 0.66 -1.43 -4.32
N CYS A 142 1.20 -1.20 -3.14
CA CYS A 142 1.77 0.10 -2.78
C CYS A 142 3.00 -0.04 -1.89
N VAL A 143 3.90 0.93 -2.02
CA VAL A 143 5.09 1.03 -1.20
C VAL A 143 4.75 1.57 0.18
N ILE A 144 5.22 0.89 1.23
CA ILE A 144 5.12 1.33 2.62
C ILE A 144 6.29 2.24 2.96
N SER A 145 7.49 1.83 2.53
CA SER A 145 8.73 2.59 2.66
C SER A 145 9.61 2.31 1.46
N HIS A 146 10.13 3.36 0.81
CA HIS A 146 11.07 3.20 -0.30
C HIS A 146 12.41 2.65 0.18
N ALA A 147 13.05 1.84 -0.65
CA ALA A 147 14.42 1.44 -0.42
C ALA A 147 15.36 2.63 -0.67
N LYS A 148 16.43 2.73 0.10
CA LYS A 148 17.49 3.73 -0.15
C LYS A 148 18.65 3.06 -0.83
N VAL A 149 19.02 3.54 -2.00
CA VAL A 149 19.96 2.86 -2.89
C VAL A 149 21.08 3.76 -3.36
N THR A 150 22.18 3.13 -3.76
CA THR A 150 23.24 3.73 -4.59
C THR A 150 23.01 3.29 -6.02
N VAL A 151 23.05 4.22 -6.97
CA VAL A 151 22.82 3.98 -8.40
C VAL A 151 24.10 4.22 -9.16
N PHE A 152 24.39 3.38 -10.15
CA PHE A 152 25.48 3.61 -11.09
C PHE A 152 25.12 4.74 -12.07
N LYS A 153 26.10 5.61 -12.32
CA LYS A 153 26.06 6.64 -13.35
C LYS A 153 27.37 6.65 -14.13
N VAL A 154 27.24 6.94 -15.43
CA VAL A 154 28.38 7.10 -16.36
C VAL A 154 28.82 8.55 -16.44
#